data_f9b9dd974f998d843c0dd04a0a3a0d56
#
_entry.id   f9b9dd974f998d843c0dd04a0a3a0d56
#
_cell.length_a   1.000
_cell.length_b   1.000
_cell.length_c   1.000
_cell.angle_alpha   90.00
_cell.angle_beta   90.00
_cell.angle_gamma   90.00
#
_symmetry.space_group_name_H-M   'P 1'
#
loop_
_entity.id
_entity.type
_entity.pdbx_description
1 polymer ?
#
loop_
_entity_poly.entity_id
_entity_poly.type
_entity_poly.pdbx_seq_one_letter_code
_entity_poly.pdbx_strand_id
1 'polypeptide(L)'
;MKQNLMLKSMTPLALALVAPLAMADASVEEYRAMLADKDANPAYLVIDQGEALFKSKRGPKNVSLEKCDFGLGAGKLKGAYAQLPRYFKDTKRVQDLESRLVSCMVTQQGFDEAELKQKLYADQRRNESNTELEAIAAYVAYQSNGMKISPPLKHAAEKETLKVGEAYFWHRHGSLDFSCATCHAEDGKRIRLQNLANVYAKKDIQATMSTWPTYRVSHGVVRNMQHRMWDCHWQMRTPDIDYGSPATVALISFLTHQAKGATYDVPGIKR
;
A
#
# COMPACT_ATOMS: atom_id res chain seq x y z
N MET A 1 -57.16 -59.15 25.64
CA MET A 1 -55.93 -59.02 24.88
C MET A 1 -55.57 -57.51 24.85
N LYS A 2 -54.57 -57.12 25.65
CA LYS A 2 -54.06 -55.72 25.72
C LYS A 2 -52.85 -55.60 24.87
N GLN A 3 -52.89 -54.77 23.79
CA GLN A 3 -51.72 -54.43 23.00
C GLN A 3 -51.04 -53.22 23.62
N ASN A 4 -49.80 -53.40 24.06
CA ASN A 4 -48.88 -52.32 24.48
C ASN A 4 -48.25 -51.67 23.26
N LEU A 5 -48.53 -50.39 23.08
CA LEU A 5 -47.90 -49.57 22.05
C LEU A 5 -46.60 -48.99 22.65
N MET A 6 -45.45 -49.48 22.16
CA MET A 6 -44.14 -48.92 22.51
C MET A 6 -43.90 -47.60 21.73
N LEU A 7 -43.84 -46.52 22.47
CA LEU A 7 -43.43 -45.20 21.97
C LEU A 7 -41.89 -45.20 21.90
N LYS A 8 -41.32 -45.24 20.70
CA LYS A 8 -39.87 -45.07 20.47
C LYS A 8 -39.55 -43.57 20.58
N SER A 9 -38.71 -43.21 21.52
CA SER A 9 -38.17 -41.85 21.69
C SER A 9 -37.27 -41.48 20.51
N MET A 10 -37.66 -40.45 19.79
CA MET A 10 -36.79 -39.79 18.83
C MET A 10 -35.94 -38.77 19.59
N THR A 11 -34.66 -39.05 19.77
CA THR A 11 -33.67 -38.16 20.33
C THR A 11 -33.28 -37.12 19.27
N PRO A 12 -33.10 -35.83 19.60
CA PRO A 12 -32.93 -34.79 18.58
C PRO A 12 -31.51 -34.78 18.03
N LEU A 13 -31.41 -34.94 16.72
CA LEU A 13 -30.18 -34.82 15.92
C LEU A 13 -29.85 -33.37 15.55
N ALA A 14 -30.28 -32.40 16.33
CA ALA A 14 -30.20 -30.97 16.01
C ALA A 14 -28.96 -30.21 16.57
N LEU A 15 -28.10 -30.90 17.37
CA LEU A 15 -27.01 -30.18 18.08
C LEU A 15 -25.64 -30.24 17.43
N ALA A 16 -25.48 -30.94 16.33
CA ALA A 16 -24.14 -31.19 15.72
C ALA A 16 -23.73 -30.19 14.63
N LEU A 17 -24.62 -29.28 14.20
CA LEU A 17 -24.34 -28.38 13.04
C LEU A 17 -23.89 -26.97 13.43
N VAL A 18 -23.96 -26.58 14.68
CA VAL A 18 -23.59 -25.21 15.13
C VAL A 18 -22.12 -25.11 15.53
N ALA A 19 -21.51 -26.21 15.98
CA ALA A 19 -20.12 -26.23 16.44
C ALA A 19 -19.06 -25.87 15.36
N PRO A 20 -19.15 -26.32 14.10
CA PRO A 20 -18.11 -26.00 13.11
C PRO A 20 -18.10 -24.54 12.66
N LEU A 21 -19.22 -23.84 12.69
CA LEU A 21 -19.30 -22.42 12.34
C LEU A 21 -18.68 -21.53 13.42
N ALA A 22 -18.93 -21.82 14.69
CA ALA A 22 -18.34 -21.09 15.80
C ALA A 22 -16.82 -21.27 15.89
N MET A 23 -16.31 -22.46 15.57
CA MET A 23 -14.86 -22.71 15.52
C MET A 23 -14.18 -22.02 14.32
N ALA A 24 -14.87 -21.88 13.19
CA ALA A 24 -14.35 -21.16 12.04
C ALA A 24 -14.25 -19.64 12.31
N ASP A 25 -15.22 -19.06 12.98
CA ASP A 25 -15.19 -17.65 13.38
C ASP A 25 -14.09 -17.37 14.42
N ALA A 26 -13.94 -18.25 15.42
CA ALA A 26 -12.89 -18.14 16.43
C ALA A 26 -11.49 -18.19 15.78
N SER A 27 -11.26 -19.04 14.80
CA SER A 27 -9.98 -19.14 14.09
C SER A 27 -9.68 -17.91 13.23
N VAL A 28 -10.67 -17.26 12.66
CA VAL A 28 -10.53 -16.02 11.89
C VAL A 28 -10.16 -14.85 12.80
N GLU A 29 -10.80 -14.73 13.98
CA GLU A 29 -10.47 -13.69 14.95
C GLU A 29 -9.07 -13.91 15.57
N GLU A 30 -8.69 -15.13 15.86
CA GLU A 30 -7.36 -15.49 16.34
C GLU A 30 -6.29 -15.15 15.29
N TYR A 31 -6.54 -15.46 14.02
CA TYR A 31 -5.67 -15.09 12.92
C TYR A 31 -5.54 -13.55 12.75
N ARG A 32 -6.65 -12.82 12.87
CA ARG A 32 -6.62 -11.35 12.86
C ARG A 32 -5.84 -10.78 14.03
N ALA A 33 -6.03 -11.33 15.24
CA ALA A 33 -5.27 -10.92 16.42
C ALA A 33 -3.76 -11.17 16.24
N MET A 34 -3.39 -12.33 15.70
CA MET A 34 -2.00 -12.65 15.36
C MET A 34 -1.42 -11.66 14.35
N LEU A 35 -2.18 -11.27 13.32
CA LEU A 35 -1.71 -10.31 12.32
C LEU A 35 -1.59 -8.88 12.88
N ALA A 36 -2.34 -8.54 13.90
CA ALA A 36 -2.25 -7.26 14.61
C ALA A 36 -1.09 -7.22 15.61
N ASP A 37 -0.60 -8.38 16.02
CA ASP A 37 0.57 -8.50 16.90
C ASP A 37 1.84 -8.16 16.12
N LYS A 38 2.63 -7.23 16.67
CA LYS A 38 3.90 -6.82 16.06
C LYS A 38 4.90 -7.97 15.95
N ASP A 39 4.93 -8.84 16.94
CA ASP A 39 5.88 -9.95 16.99
C ASP A 39 5.48 -11.09 16.03
N ALA A 40 4.21 -11.20 15.70
CA ALA A 40 3.68 -12.21 14.79
C ALA A 40 3.49 -11.72 13.34
N ASN A 41 3.49 -10.39 13.10
CA ASN A 41 3.29 -9.83 11.77
C ASN A 41 4.63 -9.69 11.03
N PRO A 42 4.89 -10.48 9.95
CA PRO A 42 6.17 -10.46 9.25
C PRO A 42 6.51 -9.11 8.60
N ALA A 43 5.55 -8.21 8.44
CA ALA A 43 5.80 -6.88 7.93
C ALA A 43 6.70 -6.04 8.84
N TYR A 44 6.71 -6.29 10.15
CA TYR A 44 7.58 -5.57 11.08
C TYR A 44 9.06 -5.94 10.88
N LEU A 45 9.36 -7.19 10.50
CA LEU A 45 10.73 -7.57 10.11
C LEU A 45 11.23 -6.76 8.91
N VAL A 46 10.33 -6.44 7.98
CA VAL A 46 10.66 -5.60 6.81
C VAL A 46 10.89 -4.14 7.24
N ILE A 47 10.13 -3.64 8.21
CA ILE A 47 10.33 -2.31 8.79
C ILE A 47 11.70 -2.22 9.48
N ASP A 48 12.07 -3.22 10.27
CA ASP A 48 13.38 -3.27 10.96
C ASP A 48 14.54 -3.35 9.96
N GLN A 49 14.40 -4.16 8.92
CA GLN A 49 15.33 -4.17 7.79
C GLN A 49 15.44 -2.79 7.12
N GLY A 50 14.31 -2.12 6.91
CA GLY A 50 14.24 -0.78 6.32
C GLY A 50 14.95 0.26 7.19
N GLU A 51 14.80 0.17 8.51
CA GLU A 51 15.52 1.02 9.46
C GLU A 51 17.04 0.83 9.39
N ALA A 52 17.47 -0.42 9.37
CA ALA A 52 18.89 -0.76 9.26
C ALA A 52 19.48 -0.22 7.93
N LEU A 53 18.78 -0.42 6.82
CA LEU A 53 19.20 0.09 5.51
C LEU A 53 19.22 1.62 5.45
N PHE A 54 18.22 2.29 6.05
CA PHE A 54 18.11 3.75 6.09
C PHE A 54 19.28 4.39 6.84
N LYS A 55 19.69 3.79 7.95
CA LYS A 55 20.79 4.26 8.82
C LYS A 55 22.16 3.84 8.33
N SER A 56 22.26 2.81 7.49
CA SER A 56 23.54 2.31 6.98
C SER A 56 24.21 3.27 6.00
N LYS A 57 25.52 3.38 6.07
CA LYS A 57 26.32 4.12 5.09
C LYS A 57 26.44 3.30 3.82
N ARG A 58 26.02 3.86 2.70
CA ARG A 58 25.89 3.14 1.43
C ARG A 58 26.26 4.04 0.23
N GLY A 59 26.37 3.39 -0.93
CA GLY A 59 26.70 4.06 -2.18
C GLY A 59 28.14 4.57 -2.27
N PRO A 60 28.53 5.11 -3.44
CA PRO A 60 29.89 5.63 -3.66
C PRO A 60 30.33 6.69 -2.67
N LYS A 61 29.40 7.49 -2.13
CA LYS A 61 29.73 8.53 -1.14
C LYS A 61 29.78 8.02 0.31
N ASN A 62 29.46 6.74 0.55
CA ASN A 62 29.47 6.10 1.87
C ASN A 62 28.75 6.89 2.95
N VAL A 63 27.49 7.31 2.69
CA VAL A 63 26.63 8.04 3.62
C VAL A 63 25.28 7.35 3.82
N SER A 64 24.64 7.61 4.97
CA SER A 64 23.28 7.12 5.26
C SER A 64 22.22 8.03 4.64
N LEU A 65 20.95 7.58 4.68
CA LEU A 65 19.79 8.38 4.25
C LEU A 65 19.23 9.30 5.36
N GLU A 66 19.85 9.32 6.54
CA GLU A 66 19.35 10.09 7.70
C GLU A 66 19.23 11.59 7.46
N LYS A 67 19.94 12.13 6.46
CA LYS A 67 19.83 13.54 6.07
C LYS A 67 18.86 13.79 4.92
N CYS A 68 18.18 12.75 4.42
CA CYS A 68 17.17 12.92 3.37
C CYS A 68 16.03 13.83 3.87
N ASP A 69 15.69 14.84 3.09
CA ASP A 69 14.56 15.73 3.37
C ASP A 69 13.31 15.22 2.67
N PHE A 70 12.34 14.76 3.44
CA PHE A 70 11.02 14.34 2.96
C PHE A 70 9.98 15.50 2.96
N GLY A 71 10.47 16.73 2.99
CA GLY A 71 9.64 17.93 2.93
C GLY A 71 9.32 18.58 4.28
N LEU A 72 9.88 18.04 5.36
CA LEU A 72 9.80 18.63 6.71
C LEU A 72 11.15 19.16 7.20
N GLY A 73 12.16 19.12 6.36
CA GLY A 73 13.55 19.41 6.65
C GLY A 73 14.38 18.13 6.81
N ALA A 74 15.69 18.26 6.59
CA ALA A 74 16.62 17.13 6.62
C ALA A 74 16.52 16.35 7.94
N GLY A 75 16.43 15.04 7.85
CA GLY A 75 16.37 14.10 8.98
C GLY A 75 15.05 14.05 9.74
N LYS A 76 14.02 14.76 9.32
CA LYS A 76 12.70 14.75 9.98
C LYS A 76 11.81 13.71 9.31
N LEU A 77 11.68 12.53 9.94
CA LEU A 77 10.85 11.44 9.44
C LEU A 77 9.42 11.47 9.99
N LYS A 78 9.26 11.82 11.27
CA LYS A 78 7.95 11.77 11.94
C LYS A 78 6.93 12.65 11.21
N GLY A 79 5.90 12.00 10.62
CA GLY A 79 4.84 12.69 9.89
C GLY A 79 5.19 13.05 8.44
N ALA A 80 6.37 12.71 7.95
CA ALA A 80 6.77 13.06 6.59
C ALA A 80 5.89 12.36 5.55
N TYR A 81 5.66 11.05 5.71
CA TYR A 81 4.80 10.29 4.79
C TYR A 81 3.37 10.83 4.74
N ALA A 82 2.87 11.35 5.86
CA ALA A 82 1.53 11.94 5.93
C ALA A 82 1.36 13.19 5.05
N GLN A 83 2.45 13.78 4.58
CA GLN A 83 2.48 14.97 3.73
C GLN A 83 3.03 14.70 2.33
N LEU A 84 3.10 13.45 1.91
CA LEU A 84 3.47 13.03 0.57
C LEU A 84 2.22 12.55 -0.21
N PRO A 85 2.21 12.69 -1.56
CA PRO A 85 3.18 13.38 -2.42
C PRO A 85 3.18 14.91 -2.26
N ARG A 86 4.32 15.55 -2.54
CA ARG A 86 4.47 17.02 -2.50
C ARG A 86 5.53 17.50 -3.48
N TYR A 87 5.54 18.82 -3.73
CA TYR A 87 6.57 19.47 -4.54
C TYR A 87 7.88 19.64 -3.76
N PHE A 88 9.00 19.31 -4.39
CA PHE A 88 10.36 19.51 -3.90
C PHE A 88 11.12 20.51 -4.77
N LYS A 89 11.69 21.53 -4.13
CA LYS A 89 12.38 22.62 -4.83
C LYS A 89 13.70 22.17 -5.48
N ASP A 90 14.41 21.24 -4.86
CA ASP A 90 15.70 20.72 -5.30
C ASP A 90 15.56 19.91 -6.62
N THR A 91 14.51 19.13 -6.75
CA THR A 91 14.23 18.35 -7.97
C THR A 91 13.26 19.02 -8.92
N LYS A 92 12.61 20.10 -8.51
CA LYS A 92 11.55 20.82 -9.25
C LYS A 92 10.39 19.89 -9.68
N ARG A 93 10.10 18.85 -8.90
CA ARG A 93 9.07 17.82 -9.19
C ARG A 93 8.19 17.57 -7.97
N VAL A 94 6.97 17.12 -8.23
CA VAL A 94 6.16 16.45 -7.21
C VAL A 94 6.67 15.03 -7.08
N GLN A 95 6.93 14.61 -5.86
CA GLN A 95 7.46 13.29 -5.56
C GLN A 95 6.63 12.63 -4.45
N ASP A 96 6.39 11.34 -4.60
CA ASP A 96 5.93 10.46 -3.54
C ASP A 96 7.13 9.95 -2.72
N LEU A 97 6.89 9.03 -1.79
CA LEU A 97 7.94 8.52 -0.91
C LEU A 97 9.06 7.83 -1.69
N GLU A 98 8.71 6.93 -2.59
CA GLU A 98 9.66 6.10 -3.33
C GLU A 98 10.52 6.94 -4.29
N SER A 99 9.90 7.82 -5.04
CA SER A 99 10.65 8.71 -5.94
C SER A 99 11.54 9.71 -5.17
N ARG A 100 11.12 10.12 -3.97
CA ARG A 100 11.97 10.94 -3.08
C ARG A 100 13.15 10.15 -2.53
N LEU A 101 12.94 8.91 -2.11
CA LEU A 101 14.03 8.02 -1.66
C LEU A 101 15.06 7.81 -2.77
N VAL A 102 14.63 7.51 -3.99
CA VAL A 102 15.54 7.40 -5.15
C VAL A 102 16.34 8.68 -5.35
N SER A 103 15.71 9.86 -5.28
CA SER A 103 16.41 11.13 -5.40
C SER A 103 17.47 11.32 -4.30
N CYS A 104 17.18 10.92 -3.06
CA CYS A 104 18.17 10.98 -1.97
C CYS A 104 19.31 9.95 -2.17
N MET A 105 19.01 8.74 -2.65
CA MET A 105 20.03 7.75 -2.96
C MET A 105 20.99 8.26 -4.05
N VAL A 106 20.47 8.90 -5.08
CA VAL A 106 21.29 9.51 -6.15
C VAL A 106 22.10 10.69 -5.63
N THR A 107 21.46 11.66 -4.98
CA THR A 107 22.12 12.93 -4.62
C THR A 107 23.04 12.81 -3.40
N GLN A 108 22.64 12.07 -2.39
CA GLN A 108 23.39 11.94 -1.14
C GLN A 108 24.33 10.74 -1.15
N GLN A 109 23.86 9.57 -1.56
CA GLN A 109 24.68 8.34 -1.56
C GLN A 109 25.52 8.19 -2.84
N GLY A 110 25.18 8.90 -3.92
CA GLY A 110 25.95 8.93 -5.17
C GLY A 110 25.71 7.73 -6.09
N PHE A 111 24.57 7.02 -5.94
CA PHE A 111 24.19 5.97 -6.85
C PHE A 111 23.89 6.54 -8.25
N ASP A 112 24.15 5.78 -9.29
CA ASP A 112 23.63 6.07 -10.63
C ASP A 112 22.10 5.89 -10.66
N GLU A 113 21.38 6.84 -11.24
CA GLU A 113 19.92 6.84 -11.24
C GLU A 113 19.35 5.72 -12.10
N ALA A 114 19.95 5.45 -13.26
CA ALA A 114 19.45 4.45 -14.19
C ALA A 114 19.65 3.02 -13.65
N GLU A 115 20.85 2.74 -13.13
CA GLU A 115 21.17 1.47 -12.49
C GLU A 115 20.28 1.22 -11.25
N LEU A 116 20.10 2.26 -10.43
CA LEU A 116 19.27 2.17 -9.22
C LEU A 116 17.81 1.88 -9.57
N LYS A 117 17.26 2.58 -10.56
CA LYS A 117 15.89 2.35 -11.04
C LYS A 117 15.74 0.96 -11.65
N GLN A 118 16.69 0.54 -12.46
CA GLN A 118 16.67 -0.80 -13.04
C GLN A 118 16.65 -1.88 -11.96
N LYS A 119 17.51 -1.79 -10.95
CA LYS A 119 17.59 -2.74 -9.86
C LYS A 119 16.32 -2.71 -8.99
N LEU A 120 15.96 -1.54 -8.47
CA LEU A 120 14.91 -1.43 -7.45
C LEU A 120 13.50 -1.65 -8.01
N TYR A 121 13.23 -1.20 -9.23
CA TYR A 121 11.90 -1.29 -9.81
C TYR A 121 11.67 -2.57 -10.61
N ALA A 122 12.68 -3.09 -11.29
CA ALA A 122 12.57 -4.38 -11.98
C ALA A 122 12.30 -5.51 -10.98
N ASP A 123 12.98 -5.49 -9.84
CA ASP A 123 12.82 -6.50 -8.81
C ASP A 123 11.44 -6.45 -8.13
N GLN A 124 10.80 -5.26 -8.04
CA GLN A 124 9.45 -5.16 -7.48
C GLN A 124 8.38 -5.87 -8.30
N ARG A 125 8.55 -6.02 -9.61
CA ARG A 125 7.49 -6.51 -10.51
C ARG A 125 7.09 -7.96 -10.25
N ARG A 126 8.04 -8.85 -9.95
CA ARG A 126 7.81 -10.29 -9.86
C ARG A 126 8.50 -10.99 -8.70
N ASN A 127 9.14 -10.25 -7.82
CA ASN A 127 9.95 -10.83 -6.78
C ASN A 127 9.10 -11.25 -5.57
N GLU A 128 9.38 -12.42 -5.01
CA GLU A 128 8.81 -12.94 -3.77
C GLU A 128 9.56 -12.44 -2.53
N SER A 129 10.54 -11.56 -2.71
CA SER A 129 11.29 -10.88 -1.65
C SER A 129 11.10 -9.38 -1.71
N ASN A 130 11.24 -8.71 -0.57
CA ASN A 130 11.24 -7.26 -0.52
C ASN A 130 12.51 -6.69 -1.14
N THR A 131 12.36 -5.63 -1.93
CA THR A 131 13.49 -4.80 -2.34
C THR A 131 13.93 -3.89 -1.19
N GLU A 132 15.16 -3.42 -1.27
CA GLU A 132 15.67 -2.43 -0.30
C GLU A 132 14.80 -1.16 -0.27
N LEU A 133 14.30 -0.72 -1.43
CA LEU A 133 13.41 0.45 -1.53
C LEU A 133 12.09 0.23 -0.80
N GLU A 134 11.46 -0.95 -0.97
CA GLU A 134 10.22 -1.28 -0.28
C GLU A 134 10.42 -1.34 1.25
N ALA A 135 11.52 -1.92 1.70
CA ALA A 135 11.84 -1.98 3.13
C ALA A 135 12.07 -0.58 3.71
N ILE A 136 12.88 0.26 3.07
CA ILE A 136 13.12 1.64 3.50
C ILE A 136 11.83 2.47 3.47
N ALA A 137 11.01 2.31 2.43
CA ALA A 137 9.72 2.99 2.32
C ALA A 137 8.76 2.58 3.44
N ALA A 138 8.71 1.29 3.80
CA ALA A 138 7.92 0.79 4.92
C ALA A 138 8.36 1.43 6.25
N TYR A 139 9.67 1.49 6.51
CA TYR A 139 10.20 2.14 7.70
C TYR A 139 9.83 3.64 7.77
N VAL A 140 10.06 4.40 6.69
CA VAL A 140 9.74 5.84 6.68
C VAL A 140 8.23 6.09 6.82
N ALA A 141 7.40 5.28 6.16
CA ALA A 141 5.95 5.39 6.27
C ALA A 141 5.47 5.08 7.71
N TYR A 142 6.04 4.08 8.36
CA TYR A 142 5.75 3.71 9.74
C TYR A 142 5.97 4.87 10.73
N GLN A 143 6.92 5.77 10.47
CA GLN A 143 7.14 6.97 11.29
C GLN A 143 5.98 7.98 11.23
N SER A 144 4.98 7.73 10.39
CA SER A 144 3.77 8.56 10.29
C SER A 144 2.51 7.90 10.89
N ASN A 145 2.66 6.74 11.56
CA ASN A 145 1.52 6.08 12.21
C ASN A 145 0.85 6.99 13.24
N GLY A 146 -0.49 6.93 13.29
CA GLY A 146 -1.33 7.79 14.11
C GLY A 146 -1.53 9.20 13.55
N MET A 147 -0.87 9.56 12.43
CA MET A 147 -0.99 10.87 11.80
C MET A 147 -2.00 10.86 10.66
N LYS A 148 -2.65 12.02 10.47
CA LYS A 148 -3.64 12.18 9.39
C LYS A 148 -2.98 12.42 8.05
N ILE A 149 -3.42 11.73 7.02
CA ILE A 149 -3.07 11.97 5.62
C ILE A 149 -3.42 13.42 5.27
N SER A 150 -2.43 14.21 4.93
CA SER A 150 -2.58 15.64 4.67
C SER A 150 -1.55 16.14 3.65
N PRO A 151 -1.56 15.60 2.40
CA PRO A 151 -0.66 16.08 1.36
C PRO A 151 -0.95 17.55 1.07
N PRO A 152 0.08 18.37 0.83
CA PRO A 152 -0.11 19.78 0.50
C PRO A 152 -0.71 19.94 -0.90
N LEU A 153 -1.41 21.07 -1.09
CA LEU A 153 -1.96 21.48 -2.39
C LEU A 153 -1.75 22.98 -2.60
N LYS A 154 -0.58 23.49 -2.18
CA LYS A 154 -0.27 24.92 -2.23
C LYS A 154 0.47 25.31 -3.50
N HIS A 155 1.41 24.48 -3.95
CA HIS A 155 2.21 24.71 -5.14
C HIS A 155 1.44 24.42 -6.44
N ALA A 156 1.69 25.21 -7.50
CA ALA A 156 1.01 25.00 -8.79
C ALA A 156 1.24 23.60 -9.36
N ALA A 157 2.47 23.06 -9.22
CA ALA A 157 2.79 21.71 -9.66
C ALA A 157 2.01 20.62 -8.88
N GLU A 158 1.72 20.83 -7.59
CA GLU A 158 0.88 19.87 -6.82
C GLU A 158 -0.55 19.83 -7.34
N LYS A 159 -1.11 21.01 -7.67
CA LYS A 159 -2.44 21.13 -8.24
C LYS A 159 -2.54 20.50 -9.62
N GLU A 160 -1.52 20.72 -10.45
CA GLU A 160 -1.45 20.13 -11.78
C GLU A 160 -1.28 18.60 -11.71
N THR A 161 -0.37 18.12 -10.86
CA THR A 161 -0.19 16.67 -10.64
C THR A 161 -1.48 16.00 -10.19
N LEU A 162 -2.25 16.65 -9.30
CA LEU A 162 -3.54 16.14 -8.86
C LEU A 162 -4.54 16.01 -10.03
N LYS A 163 -4.65 17.05 -10.88
CA LYS A 163 -5.53 17.04 -12.07
C LYS A 163 -5.13 15.95 -13.06
N VAL A 164 -3.83 15.82 -13.33
CA VAL A 164 -3.31 14.76 -14.20
C VAL A 164 -3.64 13.38 -13.63
N GLY A 165 -3.50 13.19 -12.32
CA GLY A 165 -3.85 11.92 -11.66
C GLY A 165 -5.34 11.60 -11.77
N GLU A 166 -6.21 12.58 -11.58
CA GLU A 166 -7.65 12.41 -11.78
C GLU A 166 -8.00 12.10 -13.23
N ALA A 167 -7.44 12.85 -14.18
CA ALA A 167 -7.65 12.59 -15.61
C ALA A 167 -7.20 11.19 -16.00
N TYR A 168 -6.03 10.75 -15.50
CA TYR A 168 -5.52 9.40 -15.74
C TYR A 168 -6.41 8.33 -15.10
N PHE A 169 -6.96 8.56 -13.93
CA PHE A 169 -7.88 7.63 -13.27
C PHE A 169 -9.12 7.32 -14.14
N TRP A 170 -9.59 8.29 -14.89
CA TRP A 170 -10.74 8.16 -15.81
C TRP A 170 -10.35 7.73 -17.22
N HIS A 171 -9.06 7.84 -17.59
CA HIS A 171 -8.61 7.56 -18.95
C HIS A 171 -8.74 6.07 -19.28
N ARG A 172 -9.53 5.77 -20.30
CA ARG A 172 -9.70 4.40 -20.81
C ARG A 172 -8.60 4.06 -21.79
N HIS A 173 -7.99 2.90 -21.63
CA HIS A 173 -6.87 2.45 -22.45
C HIS A 173 -6.70 0.93 -22.41
N GLY A 174 -5.75 0.42 -23.22
CA GLY A 174 -5.48 -1.01 -23.33
C GLY A 174 -6.50 -1.75 -24.20
N SER A 175 -6.24 -3.03 -24.45
CA SER A 175 -7.05 -3.87 -25.34
C SER A 175 -8.47 -4.15 -24.81
N LEU A 176 -8.68 -4.01 -23.51
CA LEU A 176 -9.98 -4.22 -22.86
C LEU A 176 -10.74 -2.89 -22.65
N ASP A 177 -10.16 -1.77 -23.08
CA ASP A 177 -10.73 -0.43 -22.91
C ASP A 177 -11.17 -0.14 -21.47
N PHE A 178 -10.29 -0.42 -20.50
CA PHE A 178 -10.53 -0.16 -19.09
C PHE A 178 -9.84 1.14 -18.62
N SER A 179 -10.41 1.70 -17.56
CA SER A 179 -9.77 2.74 -16.75
C SER A 179 -9.76 2.31 -15.28
N CYS A 180 -9.01 2.99 -14.42
CA CYS A 180 -9.10 2.77 -12.98
C CYS A 180 -10.54 2.96 -12.48
N ALA A 181 -11.25 3.95 -13.03
CA ALA A 181 -12.65 4.26 -12.72
C ALA A 181 -13.60 3.11 -13.03
N THR A 182 -13.33 2.30 -14.07
CA THR A 182 -14.16 1.14 -14.42
C THR A 182 -14.39 0.20 -13.23
N CYS A 183 -13.40 0.09 -12.35
CA CYS A 183 -13.45 -0.78 -11.18
C CYS A 183 -13.56 -0.01 -9.86
N HIS A 184 -13.11 1.25 -9.80
CA HIS A 184 -12.93 1.98 -8.55
C HIS A 184 -13.80 3.24 -8.40
N ALA A 185 -14.75 3.52 -9.32
CA ALA A 185 -15.64 4.67 -9.23
C ALA A 185 -17.05 4.32 -8.73
N GLU A 186 -17.35 3.06 -8.50
CA GLU A 186 -18.67 2.58 -8.07
C GLU A 186 -18.56 1.53 -6.98
N ASP A 187 -19.61 1.42 -6.17
CA ASP A 187 -19.71 0.39 -5.12
C ASP A 187 -19.96 -1.00 -5.73
N GLY A 188 -19.58 -2.04 -4.97
CA GLY A 188 -19.90 -3.43 -5.30
C GLY A 188 -19.04 -4.03 -6.42
N LYS A 189 -18.12 -3.31 -7.00
CA LYS A 189 -17.17 -3.87 -7.98
C LYS A 189 -16.23 -4.86 -7.31
N ARG A 190 -15.92 -5.93 -8.02
CA ARG A 190 -15.11 -7.04 -7.51
C ARG A 190 -14.10 -7.50 -8.55
N ILE A 191 -12.94 -7.90 -8.05
CA ILE A 191 -11.98 -8.68 -8.84
C ILE A 191 -11.69 -9.98 -8.09
N ARG A 192 -11.91 -11.11 -8.77
CA ARG A 192 -11.86 -12.44 -8.13
C ARG A 192 -12.81 -12.48 -6.91
N LEU A 193 -12.30 -12.74 -5.71
CA LEU A 193 -13.08 -12.80 -4.46
C LEU A 193 -12.97 -11.52 -3.61
N GLN A 194 -12.37 -10.44 -4.14
CA GLN A 194 -12.14 -9.21 -3.39
C GLN A 194 -13.06 -8.08 -3.87
N ASN A 195 -13.70 -7.41 -2.91
CA ASN A 195 -14.35 -6.14 -3.18
C ASN A 195 -13.29 -5.06 -3.41
N LEU A 196 -13.55 -4.21 -4.40
CA LEU A 196 -12.70 -3.08 -4.75
C LEU A 196 -13.21 -1.83 -4.06
N ALA A 197 -12.31 -1.05 -3.50
CA ALA A 197 -12.68 0.22 -2.86
C ALA A 197 -13.20 1.21 -3.91
N ASN A 198 -14.30 1.86 -3.60
CA ASN A 198 -14.76 3.02 -4.34
C ASN A 198 -13.95 4.25 -3.91
N VAL A 199 -13.22 4.86 -4.84
CA VAL A 199 -12.36 6.02 -4.57
C VAL A 199 -13.16 7.26 -4.16
N TYR A 200 -14.41 7.35 -4.58
CA TYR A 200 -15.32 8.46 -4.23
C TYR A 200 -16.12 8.19 -2.94
N ALA A 201 -16.15 6.96 -2.46
CA ALA A 201 -16.69 6.64 -1.14
C ALA A 201 -15.62 6.92 -0.07
N LYS A 202 -15.75 8.02 0.66
CA LYS A 202 -14.77 8.53 1.61
C LYS A 202 -14.25 7.47 2.59
N LYS A 203 -15.14 6.65 3.13
CA LYS A 203 -14.80 5.58 4.07
C LYS A 203 -13.90 4.52 3.41
N ASP A 204 -14.19 4.15 2.18
CA ASP A 204 -13.49 3.08 1.46
C ASP A 204 -12.07 3.51 1.08
N ILE A 205 -11.95 4.69 0.47
CA ILE A 205 -10.63 5.19 0.08
C ILE A 205 -9.75 5.48 1.29
N GLN A 206 -10.32 5.98 2.38
CA GLN A 206 -9.60 6.22 3.62
C GLN A 206 -9.11 4.91 4.24
N ALA A 207 -9.96 3.88 4.37
CA ALA A 207 -9.57 2.57 4.89
C ALA A 207 -8.54 1.87 3.99
N THR A 208 -8.57 2.15 2.68
CA THR A 208 -7.63 1.57 1.72
C THR A 208 -6.26 2.24 1.80
N MET A 209 -6.20 3.56 1.70
CA MET A 209 -4.94 4.30 1.59
C MET A 209 -4.17 4.41 2.91
N SER A 210 -4.87 4.40 4.04
CA SER A 210 -4.25 4.54 5.37
C SER A 210 -3.36 3.36 5.79
N THR A 211 -3.44 2.25 5.08
CA THR A 211 -2.75 0.99 5.42
C THR A 211 -1.62 0.62 4.45
N TRP A 212 -1.21 1.53 3.57
CA TRP A 212 -0.06 1.34 2.67
C TRP A 212 1.17 2.08 3.19
N PRO A 213 2.38 1.46 3.09
CA PRO A 213 2.73 0.12 2.60
C PRO A 213 2.06 -1.01 3.37
N THR A 214 1.82 -2.14 2.70
CA THR A 214 1.04 -3.24 3.25
C THR A 214 1.70 -4.60 2.98
N TYR A 215 1.59 -5.53 3.94
CA TYR A 215 1.95 -6.92 3.70
C TYR A 215 0.89 -7.57 2.80
N ARG A 216 1.33 -8.10 1.67
CA ARG A 216 0.49 -8.81 0.71
C ARG A 216 0.60 -10.30 0.96
N VAL A 217 -0.40 -10.88 1.61
CA VAL A 217 -0.40 -12.32 1.98
C VAL A 217 -0.16 -13.23 0.77
N SER A 218 -0.77 -12.88 -0.39
CA SER A 218 -0.59 -13.65 -1.63
C SER A 218 0.80 -13.55 -2.25
N HIS A 219 1.61 -12.57 -1.83
CA HIS A 219 2.99 -12.37 -2.31
C HIS A 219 4.03 -12.73 -1.25
N GLY A 220 3.63 -12.84 0.03
CA GLY A 220 4.56 -13.09 1.13
C GLY A 220 5.47 -11.91 1.48
N VAL A 221 5.18 -10.70 0.99
CA VAL A 221 6.06 -9.52 1.10
C VAL A 221 5.27 -8.23 1.33
N VAL A 222 5.96 -7.20 1.83
CA VAL A 222 5.41 -5.83 1.88
C VAL A 222 5.46 -5.22 0.47
N ARG A 223 4.37 -4.55 0.09
CA ARG A 223 4.28 -3.81 -1.16
C ARG A 223 3.89 -2.36 -0.90
N ASN A 224 4.36 -1.48 -1.76
CA ASN A 224 4.05 -0.05 -1.75
C ASN A 224 2.96 0.32 -2.78
N MET A 225 2.56 1.59 -2.82
CA MET A 225 1.53 2.05 -3.77
C MET A 225 2.01 2.06 -5.21
N GLN A 226 3.29 2.27 -5.48
CA GLN A 226 3.81 2.20 -6.86
C GLN A 226 3.67 0.77 -7.42
N HIS A 227 4.02 -0.25 -6.62
CA HIS A 227 3.76 -1.64 -7.01
C HIS A 227 2.26 -1.87 -7.24
N ARG A 228 1.39 -1.31 -6.40
CA ARG A 228 -0.06 -1.48 -6.58
C ARG A 228 -0.56 -0.87 -7.89
N MET A 229 -0.03 0.28 -8.30
CA MET A 229 -0.38 0.88 -9.59
C MET A 229 0.04 -0.03 -10.75
N TRP A 230 1.27 -0.50 -10.75
CA TRP A 230 1.75 -1.45 -11.75
C TRP A 230 0.92 -2.74 -11.78
N ASP A 231 0.64 -3.35 -10.63
CA ASP A 231 -0.13 -4.61 -10.51
C ASP A 231 -1.55 -4.45 -11.10
N CYS A 232 -2.20 -3.30 -10.91
CA CYS A 232 -3.48 -3.01 -11.54
C CYS A 232 -3.37 -2.93 -13.07
N HIS A 233 -2.36 -2.25 -13.62
CA HIS A 233 -2.15 -2.16 -15.05
C HIS A 233 -1.93 -3.56 -15.66
N TRP A 234 -1.08 -4.36 -15.02
CA TRP A 234 -0.86 -5.74 -15.44
C TRP A 234 -2.14 -6.57 -15.42
N GLN A 235 -2.96 -6.47 -14.36
CA GLN A 235 -4.21 -7.22 -14.25
C GLN A 235 -5.27 -6.76 -15.27
N MET A 236 -5.33 -5.49 -15.58
CA MET A 236 -6.25 -4.92 -16.57
C MET A 236 -5.78 -5.10 -18.02
N ARG A 237 -4.57 -5.66 -18.25
CA ARG A 237 -3.97 -5.76 -19.58
C ARG A 237 -3.83 -4.41 -20.28
N THR A 238 -3.57 -3.37 -19.52
CA THR A 238 -3.20 -2.04 -20.03
C THR A 238 -1.69 -1.95 -20.21
N PRO A 239 -1.18 -0.98 -20.98
CA PRO A 239 0.26 -0.72 -21.04
C PRO A 239 0.86 -0.57 -19.64
N ASP A 240 2.07 -1.09 -19.44
CA ASP A 240 2.77 -0.97 -18.17
C ASP A 240 2.96 0.51 -17.81
N ILE A 241 2.81 0.80 -16.52
CA ILE A 241 3.15 2.09 -15.95
C ILE A 241 4.51 1.99 -15.25
N ASP A 242 5.42 2.91 -15.54
CA ASP A 242 6.74 2.88 -14.95
C ASP A 242 6.73 3.38 -13.50
N TYR A 243 7.49 2.71 -12.66
CA TYR A 243 7.73 3.15 -11.29
C TYR A 243 8.43 4.52 -11.26
N GLY A 244 8.00 5.40 -10.36
CA GLY A 244 8.54 6.74 -10.24
C GLY A 244 8.25 7.66 -11.42
N SER A 245 7.46 7.21 -12.40
CA SER A 245 7.05 8.06 -13.52
C SER A 245 6.09 9.18 -13.07
N PRO A 246 6.01 10.28 -13.80
CA PRO A 246 5.04 11.33 -13.52
C PRO A 246 3.60 10.81 -13.45
N ALA A 247 3.23 9.83 -14.28
CA ALA A 247 1.91 9.22 -14.28
C ALA A 247 1.63 8.44 -12.99
N THR A 248 2.59 7.61 -12.54
CA THR A 248 2.47 6.87 -11.28
C THR A 248 2.33 7.81 -10.09
N VAL A 249 3.19 8.85 -10.01
CA VAL A 249 3.14 9.84 -8.94
C VAL A 249 1.83 10.63 -8.97
N ALA A 250 1.31 10.94 -10.16
CA ALA A 250 0.04 11.66 -10.31
C ALA A 250 -1.15 10.82 -9.82
N LEU A 251 -1.21 9.54 -10.18
CA LEU A 251 -2.24 8.62 -9.66
C LEU A 251 -2.18 8.50 -8.14
N ILE A 252 -0.98 8.32 -7.57
CA ILE A 252 -0.79 8.25 -6.12
C ILE A 252 -1.21 9.56 -5.46
N SER A 253 -0.89 10.71 -6.08
CA SER A 253 -1.33 12.03 -5.59
C SER A 253 -2.84 12.13 -5.55
N PHE A 254 -3.54 11.74 -6.61
CA PHE A 254 -4.99 11.75 -6.66
C PHE A 254 -5.61 10.87 -5.56
N LEU A 255 -5.19 9.61 -5.46
CA LEU A 255 -5.71 8.67 -4.46
C LEU A 255 -5.44 9.13 -3.02
N THR A 256 -4.25 9.70 -2.77
CA THR A 256 -3.89 10.21 -1.44
C THR A 256 -4.74 11.44 -1.06
N HIS A 257 -5.05 12.32 -2.02
CA HIS A 257 -5.95 13.46 -1.77
C HIS A 257 -7.38 13.02 -1.51
N GLN A 258 -7.88 11.99 -2.21
CA GLN A 258 -9.19 11.40 -1.93
C GLN A 258 -9.25 10.82 -0.50
N ALA A 259 -8.14 10.25 -0.01
CA ALA A 259 -8.03 9.68 1.33
C ALA A 259 -7.72 10.71 2.43
N LYS A 260 -7.57 11.99 2.10
CA LYS A 260 -7.21 13.04 3.05
C LYS A 260 -8.03 12.99 4.34
N GLY A 261 -7.34 13.07 5.48
CA GLY A 261 -7.96 13.01 6.81
C GLY A 261 -8.00 11.60 7.43
N ALA A 262 -7.73 10.53 6.68
CA ALA A 262 -7.52 9.20 7.25
C ALA A 262 -6.30 9.19 8.15
N THR A 263 -6.31 8.34 9.17
CA THR A 263 -5.16 8.15 10.07
C THR A 263 -4.34 6.96 9.58
N TYR A 264 -3.02 7.14 9.39
CA TYR A 264 -2.13 6.05 9.00
C TYR A 264 -2.06 4.96 10.07
N ASP A 265 -2.14 3.73 9.61
CA ASP A 265 -1.95 2.49 10.37
C ASP A 265 -1.18 1.50 9.48
N VAL A 266 0.12 1.72 9.36
CA VAL A 266 1.02 0.92 8.53
C VAL A 266 1.97 0.10 9.41
N PRO A 267 2.37 -1.08 8.99
CA PRO A 267 2.02 -1.77 7.75
C PRO A 267 0.64 -2.41 7.85
N GLY A 268 -0.19 -2.20 6.82
CA GLY A 268 -1.43 -2.94 6.70
C GLY A 268 -1.20 -4.39 6.29
N ILE A 269 -2.29 -5.16 6.28
CA ILE A 269 -2.31 -6.53 5.76
C ILE A 269 -3.43 -6.64 4.74
N LYS A 270 -3.09 -7.13 3.55
CA LYS A 270 -4.04 -7.31 2.45
C LYS A 270 -3.76 -8.63 1.73
N ARG A 271 -4.83 -9.20 1.20
CA ARG A 271 -4.72 -10.41 0.38
C ARG A 271 -3.96 -10.15 -0.93
#